data_d36f7e6f7d687c5163c8f733f9e212af
#
_entry.id   d36f7e6f7d687c5163c8f733f9e212af
#
_cell.length_a   1.000
_cell.length_b   1.000
_cell.length_c   1.000
_cell.angle_alpha   90.00
_cell.angle_beta   90.00
_cell.angle_gamma   90.00
#
_symmetry.space_group_name_H-M   'P 1'
#
loop_
_entity.id
_entity.type
_entity.pdbx_description
1 polymer ?
#
loop_
_entity_poly.entity_id
_entity_poly.type
_entity_poly.pdbx_seq_one_letter_code
_entity_poly.pdbx_strand_id
1 'polypeptide(L)'
;MRSTSALESGLIHELDFLQAVAKRAADSPEPLLPILHDHFAQRGPHGVHYCFLTTPLRSHAHAFRASAPTGKLAVHIVKPIIACVLKSLKVLHSLNIIHAGTRNNIIFILTTSMIHICIDIKADNVLFLGPNTSEIEETIAKEPPLIDGSFKFERMQYPILRSQPFRTRISWDASPFVAETIQVALNDLGAGMQTPVFSDPRRWN
;
A
#
# COMPACT_ATOMS: atom_id res chain seq x y z
N MET A 1 10.98 -4.24 -2.02
CA MET A 1 12.23 -4.09 -2.79
C MET A 1 11.89 -4.17 -4.27
N ARG A 2 12.39 -3.24 -5.09
CA ARG A 2 12.18 -3.17 -6.55
C ARG A 2 13.52 -3.24 -7.26
N SER A 3 13.55 -3.84 -8.45
CA SER A 3 14.75 -3.88 -9.28
C SER A 3 15.11 -2.47 -9.78
N THR A 4 16.39 -2.10 -9.72
CA THR A 4 16.89 -0.83 -10.26
C THR A 4 16.57 -0.65 -11.73
N SER A 5 16.68 -1.71 -12.53
CA SER A 5 16.40 -1.65 -13.97
C SER A 5 14.96 -1.23 -14.29
N ALA A 6 13.99 -1.62 -13.48
CA ALA A 6 12.59 -1.23 -13.68
C ALA A 6 12.33 0.24 -13.30
N LEU A 7 13.04 0.75 -12.29
CA LEU A 7 12.98 2.17 -11.91
C LEU A 7 13.71 3.06 -12.92
N GLU A 8 14.92 2.67 -13.34
CA GLU A 8 15.72 3.40 -14.32
C GLU A 8 15.06 3.44 -15.71
N SER A 9 14.29 2.42 -16.06
CA SER A 9 13.52 2.40 -17.32
C SER A 9 12.25 3.28 -17.28
N GLY A 10 11.94 3.91 -16.14
CA GLY A 10 10.74 4.73 -15.99
C GLY A 10 9.43 3.94 -15.99
N LEU A 11 9.50 2.62 -15.80
CA LEU A 11 8.32 1.75 -15.74
C LEU A 11 7.67 1.73 -14.36
N ILE A 12 8.39 2.17 -13.32
CA ILE A 12 7.91 2.18 -11.93
C ILE A 12 8.18 3.55 -11.33
N HIS A 13 7.11 4.27 -11.01
CA HIS A 13 7.14 5.60 -10.39
C HIS A 13 6.83 5.55 -8.88
N GLU A 14 6.97 4.38 -8.25
CA GLU A 14 6.58 4.18 -6.85
C GLU A 14 7.29 5.16 -5.90
N LEU A 15 8.58 5.42 -6.12
CA LEU A 15 9.33 6.38 -5.30
C LEU A 15 8.76 7.80 -5.42
N ASP A 16 8.52 8.25 -6.64
CA ASP A 16 7.98 9.60 -6.91
C ASP A 16 6.61 9.77 -6.25
N PHE A 17 5.76 8.75 -6.34
CA PHE A 17 4.42 8.77 -5.73
C PHE A 17 4.49 8.75 -4.20
N LEU A 18 5.35 7.91 -3.62
CA LEU A 18 5.55 7.87 -2.16
C LEU A 18 6.12 9.20 -1.64
N GLN A 19 7.03 9.84 -2.36
CA GLN A 19 7.54 11.17 -2.02
C GLN A 19 6.45 12.24 -2.10
N ALA A 20 5.62 12.23 -3.15
CA ALA A 20 4.49 13.15 -3.29
C ALA A 20 3.47 12.99 -2.15
N VAL A 21 3.15 11.74 -1.77
CA VAL A 21 2.28 11.42 -0.64
C VAL A 21 2.89 11.89 0.67
N ALA A 22 4.19 11.64 0.93
CA ALA A 22 4.88 12.07 2.14
C ALA A 22 4.89 13.59 2.29
N LYS A 23 5.15 14.32 1.20
CA LYS A 23 5.08 15.80 1.18
C LYS A 23 3.67 16.28 1.51
N ARG A 24 2.64 15.70 0.92
CA ARG A 24 1.23 16.06 1.19
C ARG A 24 0.82 15.77 2.63
N ALA A 25 1.30 14.64 3.21
CA ALA A 25 1.00 14.26 4.58
C ALA A 25 1.59 15.22 5.63
N ALA A 26 2.68 15.91 5.31
CA ALA A 26 3.25 16.96 6.17
C ALA A 26 2.31 18.15 6.32
N ASP A 27 1.54 18.47 5.27
CA ASP A 27 0.59 19.59 5.28
C ASP A 27 -0.79 19.22 5.85
N SER A 28 -1.15 17.94 5.76
CA SER A 28 -2.44 17.43 6.22
C SER A 28 -2.32 15.95 6.61
N PRO A 29 -2.11 15.66 7.89
CA PRO A 29 -1.87 14.30 8.36
C PRO A 29 -3.16 13.46 8.33
N GLU A 30 -3.49 12.89 7.18
CA GLU A 30 -4.49 11.82 7.06
C GLU A 30 -3.77 10.50 6.78
N PRO A 31 -3.69 9.56 7.74
CA PRO A 31 -2.86 8.35 7.62
C PRO A 31 -3.52 7.25 6.77
N LEU A 32 -4.12 7.61 5.63
CA LEU A 32 -4.84 6.69 4.75
C LEU A 32 -3.98 6.12 3.60
N LEU A 33 -2.71 6.54 3.56
CA LEU A 33 -1.70 6.07 2.60
C LEU A 33 -0.40 5.80 3.36
N PRO A 34 0.42 4.85 2.92
CA PRO A 34 1.74 4.62 3.53
C PRO A 34 2.63 5.85 3.31
N ILE A 35 3.20 6.36 4.40
CA ILE A 35 4.12 7.51 4.36
C ILE A 35 5.54 6.98 4.20
N LEU A 36 6.27 7.51 3.23
CA LEU A 36 7.69 7.22 3.06
C LEU A 36 8.49 7.95 4.13
N HIS A 37 9.25 7.21 4.92
CA HIS A 37 10.17 7.75 5.92
C HIS A 37 11.59 7.84 5.39
N ASP A 38 12.03 6.83 4.60
CA ASP A 38 13.37 6.78 4.02
C ASP A 38 13.41 5.85 2.81
N HIS A 39 14.44 5.96 2.00
CA HIS A 39 14.72 5.05 0.90
C HIS A 39 16.22 4.94 0.65
N PHE A 40 16.67 3.75 0.27
CA PHE A 40 18.07 3.49 -0.01
C PHE A 40 18.23 2.37 -1.05
N ALA A 41 19.41 2.28 -1.63
CA ALA A 41 19.78 1.21 -2.54
C ALA A 41 20.60 0.16 -1.79
N GLN A 42 20.19 -1.12 -1.89
CA GLN A 42 20.87 -2.26 -1.31
C GLN A 42 21.38 -3.19 -2.38
N ARG A 43 22.67 -3.50 -2.36
CA ARG A 43 23.26 -4.52 -3.23
C ARG A 43 22.97 -5.93 -2.68
N GLY A 44 22.52 -6.81 -3.57
CA GLY A 44 22.23 -8.20 -3.27
C GLY A 44 22.72 -9.15 -4.37
N PRO A 45 22.48 -10.46 -4.23
CA PRO A 45 22.93 -11.47 -5.21
C PRO A 45 22.31 -11.31 -6.61
N HIS A 46 21.16 -10.64 -6.70
CA HIS A 46 20.42 -10.40 -7.94
C HIS A 46 20.54 -8.96 -8.46
N GLY A 47 21.57 -8.23 -8.02
CA GLY A 47 21.82 -6.85 -8.40
C GLY A 47 21.52 -5.84 -7.29
N VAL A 48 21.31 -4.58 -7.69
CA VAL A 48 20.95 -3.50 -6.77
C VAL A 48 19.43 -3.39 -6.69
N HIS A 49 18.92 -3.20 -5.48
CA HIS A 49 17.49 -3.08 -5.19
C HIS A 49 17.20 -1.80 -4.42
N TYR A 50 16.16 -1.09 -4.79
CA TYR A 50 15.63 0.01 -3.98
C TYR A 50 14.79 -0.53 -2.83
N CYS A 51 15.05 -0.01 -1.66
CA CYS A 51 14.33 -0.31 -0.42
C CYS A 51 13.59 0.95 0.02
N PHE A 52 12.30 0.83 0.28
CA PHE A 52 11.47 1.90 0.80
C PHE A 52 11.11 1.60 2.26
N LEU A 53 11.38 2.53 3.15
CA LEU A 53 10.97 2.48 4.54
C LEU A 53 9.69 3.30 4.69
N THR A 54 8.58 2.63 4.89
CA THR A 54 7.26 3.27 5.00
C THR A 54 6.64 3.05 6.37
N THR A 55 5.59 3.81 6.68
CA THR A 55 4.75 3.55 7.86
C THR A 55 4.38 2.06 7.92
N PRO A 56 4.58 1.39 9.07
CA PRO A 56 4.23 -0.02 9.21
C PRO A 56 2.72 -0.20 9.11
N LEU A 57 2.30 -1.24 8.39
CA LEU A 57 0.90 -1.60 8.21
C LEU A 57 0.68 -3.03 8.75
N ARG A 58 -0.57 -3.34 9.09
CA ARG A 58 -0.99 -4.67 9.54
C ARG A 58 -1.39 -5.54 8.35
N SER A 59 -2.02 -6.68 8.63
CA SER A 59 -2.56 -7.58 7.61
C SER A 59 -3.54 -6.87 6.66
N HIS A 60 -3.65 -7.39 5.46
CA HIS A 60 -4.51 -6.84 4.42
C HIS A 60 -5.97 -7.32 4.57
N ALA A 61 -6.91 -6.59 3.95
CA ALA A 61 -8.36 -6.85 4.04
C ALA A 61 -8.75 -8.24 3.51
N HIS A 62 -8.00 -8.82 2.56
CA HIS A 62 -8.24 -10.19 2.10
C HIS A 62 -8.00 -11.20 3.24
N ALA A 63 -6.86 -11.12 3.95
CA ALA A 63 -6.58 -12.00 5.08
C ALA A 63 -7.60 -11.81 6.20
N PHE A 64 -8.01 -10.57 6.46
CA PHE A 64 -9.06 -10.26 7.43
C PHE A 64 -10.39 -10.91 7.03
N ARG A 65 -10.82 -10.80 5.78
CA ARG A 65 -12.00 -11.49 5.26
C ARG A 65 -11.89 -12.99 5.38
N ALA A 66 -10.71 -13.56 5.08
CA ALA A 66 -10.47 -15.00 5.17
C ALA A 66 -10.53 -15.54 6.61
N SER A 67 -10.37 -14.70 7.63
CA SER A 67 -10.54 -15.09 9.03
C SER A 67 -12.01 -15.30 9.43
N ALA A 68 -12.96 -14.77 8.65
CA ALA A 68 -14.38 -15.01 8.87
C ALA A 68 -14.76 -16.43 8.41
N PRO A 69 -15.51 -17.22 9.19
CA PRO A 69 -15.84 -18.61 8.87
C PRO A 69 -16.53 -18.80 7.52
N THR A 70 -17.33 -17.82 7.10
CA THR A 70 -18.04 -17.82 5.81
C THR A 70 -17.27 -17.14 4.68
N GLY A 71 -16.09 -16.55 4.96
CA GLY A 71 -15.37 -15.71 4.03
C GLY A 71 -16.12 -14.41 3.66
N LYS A 72 -17.14 -14.04 4.44
CA LYS A 72 -17.96 -12.84 4.24
C LYS A 72 -17.88 -11.94 5.47
N LEU A 73 -17.81 -10.63 5.24
CA LEU A 73 -17.84 -9.63 6.30
C LEU A 73 -19.22 -8.96 6.37
N ALA A 74 -19.64 -8.60 7.57
CA ALA A 74 -20.87 -7.84 7.77
C ALA A 74 -20.74 -6.43 7.14
N VAL A 75 -21.88 -5.88 6.72
CA VAL A 75 -21.92 -4.57 6.03
C VAL A 75 -21.32 -3.46 6.89
N HIS A 76 -21.55 -3.47 8.21
CA HIS A 76 -21.00 -2.46 9.13
C HIS A 76 -19.46 -2.53 9.25
N ILE A 77 -18.83 -3.67 8.94
CA ILE A 77 -17.38 -3.84 8.82
C ILE A 77 -16.86 -3.31 7.48
N VAL A 78 -17.59 -3.58 6.39
CA VAL A 78 -17.14 -3.22 5.04
C VAL A 78 -17.26 -1.72 4.78
N LYS A 79 -18.30 -1.06 5.30
CA LYS A 79 -18.53 0.39 5.09
C LYS A 79 -17.33 1.27 5.48
N PRO A 80 -16.76 1.19 6.69
CA PRO A 80 -15.60 2.02 7.05
C PRO A 80 -14.36 1.68 6.22
N ILE A 81 -14.15 0.43 5.84
CA ILE A 81 -13.05 0.04 4.93
C ILE A 81 -13.19 0.78 3.60
N ILE A 82 -14.37 0.71 2.98
CA ILE A 82 -14.64 1.42 1.71
C ILE A 82 -14.50 2.93 1.88
N ALA A 83 -14.99 3.50 2.98
CA ALA A 83 -14.86 4.93 3.24
C ALA A 83 -13.39 5.36 3.32
N CYS A 84 -12.52 4.59 3.96
CA CYS A 84 -11.08 4.87 4.01
C CYS A 84 -10.44 4.76 2.61
N VAL A 85 -10.78 3.72 1.83
CA VAL A 85 -10.29 3.57 0.44
C VAL A 85 -10.69 4.77 -0.42
N LEU A 86 -11.94 5.22 -0.35
CA LEU A 86 -12.40 6.39 -1.10
C LEU A 86 -11.66 7.67 -0.69
N LYS A 87 -11.36 7.85 0.59
CA LYS A 87 -10.55 8.97 1.08
C LYS A 87 -9.11 8.88 0.57
N SER A 88 -8.49 7.68 0.59
CA SER A 88 -7.15 7.44 0.00
C SER A 88 -7.13 7.83 -1.48
N LEU A 89 -8.13 7.41 -2.24
CA LEU A 89 -8.26 7.75 -3.66
C LEU A 89 -8.43 9.25 -3.88
N LYS A 90 -9.21 9.92 -3.06
CA LYS A 90 -9.36 11.38 -3.11
C LYS A 90 -8.01 12.08 -2.94
N VAL A 91 -7.16 11.62 -2.02
CA VAL A 91 -5.81 12.16 -1.83
C VAL A 91 -4.95 11.91 -3.06
N LEU A 92 -4.88 10.66 -3.56
CA LEU A 92 -4.10 10.32 -4.76
C LEU A 92 -4.53 11.14 -5.96
N HIS A 93 -5.84 11.27 -6.21
CA HIS A 93 -6.37 12.06 -7.33
C HIS A 93 -6.04 13.55 -7.19
N SER A 94 -6.02 14.09 -5.97
CA SER A 94 -5.58 15.48 -5.74
C SER A 94 -4.09 15.71 -6.08
N LEU A 95 -3.30 14.63 -6.10
CA LEU A 95 -1.90 14.61 -6.51
C LEU A 95 -1.72 14.22 -7.99
N ASN A 96 -2.82 14.08 -8.74
CA ASN A 96 -2.82 13.57 -10.12
C ASN A 96 -2.24 12.15 -10.25
N ILE A 97 -2.36 11.35 -9.21
CA ILE A 97 -1.92 9.95 -9.19
C ILE A 97 -3.16 9.05 -9.33
N ILE A 98 -3.14 8.15 -10.32
CA ILE A 98 -4.14 7.10 -10.50
C ILE A 98 -3.55 5.79 -9.98
N HIS A 99 -4.27 5.10 -9.10
CA HIS A 99 -3.89 3.76 -8.66
C HIS A 99 -4.18 2.76 -9.78
N ALA A 100 -3.19 2.43 -10.58
CA ALA A 100 -3.31 1.54 -11.72
C ALA A 100 -2.64 0.18 -11.46
N GLY A 101 -3.10 -0.88 -12.14
CA GLY A 101 -2.49 -2.20 -12.15
C GLY A 101 -1.70 -2.45 -13.44
N THR A 102 -0.75 -3.37 -13.38
CA THR A 102 0.11 -3.76 -14.52
C THR A 102 -0.61 -4.57 -15.60
N ARG A 103 -1.88 -4.89 -15.44
CA ARG A 103 -2.63 -5.69 -16.42
C ARG A 103 -3.19 -4.78 -17.52
N ASN A 104 -2.89 -5.15 -18.78
CA ASN A 104 -3.27 -4.45 -20.01
C ASN A 104 -4.79 -4.32 -20.29
N ASN A 105 -5.64 -4.47 -19.31
CA ASN A 105 -7.09 -4.31 -19.45
C ASN A 105 -7.51 -2.92 -18.97
N ILE A 106 -7.05 -1.89 -19.67
CA ILE A 106 -7.57 -0.53 -19.51
C ILE A 106 -8.94 -0.50 -20.17
N ILE A 107 -10.00 -0.59 -19.39
CA ILE A 107 -11.32 -0.25 -19.87
C ILE A 107 -11.39 1.28 -19.92
N PHE A 108 -11.17 1.85 -21.10
CA PHE A 108 -11.45 3.25 -21.36
C PHE A 108 -12.97 3.44 -21.36
N ILE A 109 -13.53 3.90 -20.27
CA ILE A 109 -14.87 4.48 -20.29
C ILE A 109 -14.68 5.97 -20.61
N LEU A 110 -14.79 6.30 -21.89
CA LEU A 110 -14.89 7.67 -22.36
C LEU A 110 -16.25 8.23 -21.92
N THR A 111 -16.28 8.93 -20.81
CA THR A 111 -17.38 9.81 -20.45
C THR A 111 -16.84 11.21 -20.27
N THR A 112 -17.63 12.21 -20.65
CA THR A 112 -17.34 13.65 -20.70
C THR A 112 -16.99 14.31 -19.36
N SER A 113 -16.82 13.55 -18.30
CA SER A 113 -16.34 13.99 -16.99
C SER A 113 -15.14 13.15 -16.61
N MET A 114 -14.05 13.77 -16.16
CA MET A 114 -12.81 13.12 -15.77
C MET A 114 -13.05 12.03 -14.74
N ILE A 115 -13.31 10.81 -15.17
CA ILE A 115 -13.38 9.62 -14.32
C ILE A 115 -11.98 9.02 -14.33
N HIS A 116 -11.25 9.25 -13.24
CA HIS A 116 -10.00 8.54 -12.98
C HIS A 116 -10.35 7.09 -12.62
N ILE A 117 -10.03 6.14 -13.50
CA ILE A 117 -10.28 4.72 -13.25
C ILE A 117 -9.09 4.15 -12.49
N CYS A 118 -9.32 3.74 -11.25
CA CYS A 118 -8.35 2.99 -10.48
C CYS A 118 -8.53 1.50 -10.78
N ILE A 119 -7.53 0.86 -11.38
CA ILE A 119 -7.66 -0.48 -11.96
C ILE A 119 -7.21 -1.61 -11.03
N ASP A 120 -6.35 -1.34 -10.03
CA ASP A 120 -5.78 -2.37 -9.16
C ASP A 120 -6.19 -2.24 -7.68
N ILE A 121 -7.40 -1.75 -7.42
CA ILE A 121 -7.94 -1.76 -6.06
C ILE A 121 -8.43 -3.17 -5.76
N LYS A 122 -7.63 -3.91 -5.00
CA LYS A 122 -7.96 -5.24 -4.53
C LYS A 122 -7.77 -5.32 -3.01
N ALA A 123 -8.42 -6.29 -2.38
CA ALA A 123 -8.38 -6.43 -0.93
C ALA A 123 -6.95 -6.70 -0.38
N ASP A 124 -6.03 -7.18 -1.22
CA ASP A 124 -4.62 -7.38 -0.85
C ASP A 124 -3.84 -6.06 -0.76
N ASN A 125 -4.29 -5.01 -1.45
CA ASN A 125 -3.69 -3.67 -1.43
C ASN A 125 -4.34 -2.75 -0.40
N VAL A 126 -5.34 -3.23 0.35
CA VAL A 126 -6.00 -2.50 1.44
C VAL A 126 -5.52 -3.09 2.76
N LEU A 127 -4.66 -2.38 3.48
CA LEU A 127 -4.03 -2.83 4.72
C LEU A 127 -4.54 -2.04 5.92
N PHE A 128 -4.74 -2.71 7.04
CA PHE A 128 -5.09 -2.04 8.29
C PHE A 128 -3.93 -1.16 8.78
N LEU A 129 -4.25 -0.03 9.40
CA LEU A 129 -3.24 0.86 9.95
C LEU A 129 -2.38 0.14 10.99
N GLY A 130 -1.14 0.52 11.03
CA GLY A 130 -0.08 -0.26 11.63
C GLY A 130 -0.02 -0.23 13.15
N PRO A 131 0.90 -1.04 13.70
CA PRO A 131 1.23 -1.01 15.10
C PRO A 131 1.92 0.32 15.46
N ASN A 132 1.81 0.72 16.72
CA ASN A 132 2.65 1.77 17.27
C ASN A 132 4.06 1.23 17.60
N THR A 133 5.00 2.11 17.91
CA THR A 133 6.40 1.75 18.19
C THR A 133 6.51 0.73 19.32
N SER A 134 5.77 0.91 20.41
CA SER A 134 5.81 -0.02 21.56
C SER A 134 5.34 -1.43 21.19
N GLU A 135 4.33 -1.55 20.35
CA GLU A 135 3.85 -2.85 19.87
C GLU A 135 4.87 -3.54 18.95
N ILE A 136 5.58 -2.75 18.13
CA ILE A 136 6.67 -3.27 17.29
C ILE A 136 7.79 -3.81 18.17
N GLU A 137 8.25 -3.04 19.16
CA GLU A 137 9.31 -3.44 20.09
C GLU A 137 8.92 -4.68 20.89
N GLU A 138 7.68 -4.74 21.39
CA GLU A 138 7.16 -5.90 22.11
C GLU A 138 7.12 -7.15 21.23
N THR A 139 6.67 -7.02 19.98
CA THR A 139 6.62 -8.15 19.04
C THR A 139 8.02 -8.64 18.69
N ILE A 140 8.97 -7.75 18.41
CA ILE A 140 10.36 -8.13 18.13
C ILE A 140 10.98 -8.85 19.33
N ALA A 141 10.69 -8.40 20.55
CA ALA A 141 11.21 -9.02 21.76
C ALA A 141 10.63 -10.42 22.04
N LYS A 142 9.37 -10.65 21.66
CA LYS A 142 8.65 -11.91 21.94
C LYS A 142 8.72 -12.92 20.79
N GLU A 143 8.76 -12.45 19.56
CA GLU A 143 8.70 -13.28 18.36
C GLU A 143 10.03 -13.21 17.60
N PRO A 144 10.92 -14.19 17.78
CA PRO A 144 12.16 -14.22 17.02
C PRO A 144 11.86 -14.38 15.51
N PRO A 145 12.76 -13.88 14.64
CA PRO A 145 12.55 -13.97 13.20
C PRO A 145 12.52 -15.45 12.76
N LEU A 146 11.50 -15.79 11.97
CA LEU A 146 11.39 -17.11 11.37
C LEU A 146 12.34 -17.24 10.18
N ILE A 147 13.16 -18.27 10.20
CA ILE A 147 14.14 -18.54 9.13
C ILE A 147 13.57 -19.62 8.21
N ASP A 148 13.39 -19.31 6.94
CA ASP A 148 12.90 -20.22 5.90
C ASP A 148 14.03 -20.93 5.12
N GLY A 149 15.28 -20.56 5.39
CA GLY A 149 16.44 -21.10 4.70
C GLY A 149 17.61 -20.14 4.74
N SER A 150 18.56 -20.33 3.85
CA SER A 150 19.69 -19.45 3.71
C SER A 150 20.18 -19.41 2.25
N PHE A 151 20.86 -18.33 1.87
CA PHE A 151 21.54 -18.21 0.59
C PHE A 151 22.99 -17.73 0.81
N LYS A 152 23.84 -18.06 -0.14
CA LYS A 152 25.25 -17.66 -0.13
C LYS A 152 25.47 -16.48 -1.06
N PHE A 153 26.11 -15.42 -0.56
CA PHE A 153 26.49 -14.25 -1.32
C PHE A 153 27.89 -13.78 -0.89
N GLU A 154 28.80 -13.58 -1.82
CA GLU A 154 30.17 -13.12 -1.62
C GLU A 154 30.99 -13.92 -0.56
N ARG A 155 30.85 -15.18 -0.39
CA ARG A 155 31.45 -16.07 0.63
C ARG A 155 30.73 -16.08 1.99
N MET A 156 29.73 -15.25 2.21
CA MET A 156 28.93 -15.25 3.44
C MET A 156 27.59 -15.95 3.24
N GLN A 157 27.10 -16.58 4.30
CA GLN A 157 25.77 -17.19 4.30
C GLN A 157 24.80 -16.26 5.03
N TYR A 158 23.69 -15.98 4.39
CA TYR A 158 22.64 -15.08 4.90
C TYR A 158 21.35 -15.86 5.12
N PRO A 159 20.62 -15.64 6.23
CA PRO A 159 19.34 -16.25 6.45
C PRO A 159 18.28 -15.64 5.52
N ILE A 160 17.35 -16.46 5.05
CA ILE A 160 16.11 -16.02 4.42
C ILE A 160 15.08 -15.91 5.53
N LEU A 161 14.62 -14.69 5.79
CA LEU A 161 13.64 -14.42 6.82
C LEU A 161 12.24 -14.46 6.23
N ARG A 162 11.32 -15.14 6.92
CA ARG A 162 9.90 -15.12 6.58
C ARG A 162 9.29 -13.82 7.07
N SER A 163 8.52 -13.17 6.20
CA SER A 163 7.71 -12.02 6.59
C SER A 163 6.65 -12.41 7.62
N GLN A 164 6.60 -11.69 8.73
CA GLN A 164 5.67 -11.90 9.84
C GLN A 164 4.77 -10.67 9.96
N PRO A 165 3.61 -10.64 9.27
CA PRO A 165 2.73 -9.48 9.28
C PRO A 165 2.06 -9.31 10.65
N PHE A 166 1.96 -8.08 11.12
CA PHE A 166 1.13 -7.75 12.27
C PHE A 166 -0.33 -8.03 11.95
N ARG A 167 -0.99 -8.79 12.82
CA ARG A 167 -2.43 -9.07 12.68
C ARG A 167 -3.24 -7.84 13.03
N THR A 168 -4.42 -7.69 12.40
CA THR A 168 -5.37 -6.67 12.86
C THR A 168 -5.85 -6.98 14.27
N ARG A 169 -6.10 -5.92 15.06
CA ARG A 169 -6.66 -6.05 16.42
C ARG A 169 -8.19 -6.18 16.42
N ILE A 170 -8.82 -5.89 15.30
CA ILE A 170 -10.27 -5.92 15.14
C ILE A 170 -10.68 -7.32 14.71
N SER A 171 -11.71 -7.89 15.34
CA SER A 171 -12.29 -9.16 14.92
C SER A 171 -13.25 -8.95 13.73
N TRP A 172 -13.39 -9.97 12.90
CA TRP A 172 -14.33 -9.98 11.76
C TRP A 172 -15.81 -9.89 12.20
N ASP A 173 -16.11 -10.25 13.44
CA ASP A 173 -17.44 -10.18 14.09
C ASP A 173 -17.57 -8.99 15.06
N ALA A 174 -16.67 -8.01 14.96
CA ALA A 174 -16.70 -6.81 15.78
C ALA A 174 -18.06 -6.10 15.72
N SER A 175 -18.48 -5.53 16.85
CA SER A 175 -19.71 -4.76 16.89
C SER A 175 -19.66 -3.52 15.99
N PRO A 176 -20.84 -2.96 15.60
CA PRO A 176 -20.88 -1.74 14.80
C PRO A 176 -20.07 -0.59 15.41
N PHE A 177 -20.10 -0.42 16.72
CA PHE A 177 -19.34 0.61 17.42
C PHE A 177 -17.82 0.41 17.26
N VAL A 178 -17.33 -0.82 17.40
CA VAL A 178 -15.90 -1.13 17.18
C VAL A 178 -15.54 -1.00 15.71
N ALA A 179 -16.42 -1.36 14.80
CA ALA A 179 -16.19 -1.25 13.36
C ALA A 179 -15.96 0.20 12.90
N GLU A 180 -16.54 1.19 13.55
CA GLU A 180 -16.32 2.61 13.25
C GLU A 180 -14.87 3.05 13.50
N THR A 181 -14.11 2.32 14.31
CA THR A 181 -12.68 2.59 14.54
C THR A 181 -11.78 1.99 13.48
N ILE A 182 -12.33 1.26 12.51
CA ILE A 182 -11.55 0.65 11.41
C ILE A 182 -10.90 1.76 10.57
N GLN A 183 -9.59 1.67 10.47
CA GLN A 183 -8.80 2.51 9.59
C GLN A 183 -7.91 1.62 8.72
N VAL A 184 -7.92 1.87 7.42
CA VAL A 184 -7.08 1.18 6.45
C VAL A 184 -6.38 2.17 5.55
N ALA A 185 -5.23 1.76 5.04
CA ALA A 185 -4.47 2.48 4.03
C ALA A 185 -4.49 1.71 2.70
N LEU A 186 -4.52 2.44 1.60
CA LEU A 186 -4.34 1.89 0.26
C LEU A 186 -2.85 1.83 -0.06
N ASN A 187 -2.34 0.65 -0.38
CA ASN A 187 -0.93 0.37 -0.64
C ASN A 187 -0.70 -0.07 -2.09
N ASP A 188 0.57 -0.34 -2.44
CA ASP A 188 1.03 -0.79 -3.77
C ASP A 188 0.79 0.26 -4.87
N LEU A 189 1.46 1.40 -4.73
CA LEU A 189 1.45 2.47 -5.74
C LEU A 189 2.40 2.19 -6.92
N GLY A 190 3.08 1.04 -6.94
CA GLY A 190 4.14 0.73 -7.90
C GLY A 190 3.72 0.68 -9.35
N ALA A 191 2.45 0.44 -9.63
CA ALA A 191 1.87 0.49 -10.96
C ALA A 191 1.02 1.77 -11.19
N GLY A 192 1.14 2.77 -10.31
CA GLY A 192 0.46 4.05 -10.44
C GLY A 192 0.84 4.76 -11.74
N MET A 193 -0.07 5.59 -12.22
CA MET A 193 0.13 6.45 -13.39
C MET A 193 -0.05 7.90 -12.98
N GLN A 194 0.85 8.77 -13.43
CA GLN A 194 0.66 10.20 -13.29
C GLN A 194 -0.15 10.71 -14.47
N THR A 195 -1.27 11.39 -14.19
CA THR A 195 -2.02 12.05 -15.25
C THR A 195 -1.30 13.34 -15.65
N PRO A 196 -1.22 13.65 -16.95
CA PRO A 196 -0.79 14.96 -17.38
C PRO A 196 -1.67 16.02 -16.71
N VAL A 197 -1.05 17.05 -16.17
CA VAL A 197 -1.79 18.23 -15.68
C VAL A 197 -2.36 18.92 -16.91
N PHE A 198 -3.62 18.69 -17.19
CA PHE A 198 -4.34 19.45 -18.23
C PHE A 198 -4.56 20.87 -17.70
N SER A 199 -3.60 21.73 -17.97
CA SER A 199 -3.61 23.13 -17.53
C SER A 199 -4.64 24.01 -18.29
N ASP A 200 -5.35 23.47 -19.27
CA ASP A 200 -6.34 24.24 -20.04
C ASP A 200 -7.72 23.54 -20.10
N PRO A 201 -8.70 24.01 -19.28
CA PRO A 201 -10.07 23.52 -19.35
C PRO A 201 -10.76 23.79 -20.71
N ARG A 202 -10.18 24.62 -21.58
CA ARG A 202 -10.77 25.05 -22.86
C ARG A 202 -10.43 24.13 -24.02
N ARG A 203 -9.63 23.09 -23.83
CA ARG A 203 -9.24 22.14 -24.89
C ARG A 203 -10.30 21.09 -25.24
N TRP A 204 -11.49 21.18 -24.63
CA TRP A 204 -12.57 20.19 -24.78
C TRP A 204 -13.89 20.82 -25.32
N ASN A 205 -13.80 21.90 -26.10
CA ASN A 205 -14.92 22.42 -26.90
C ASN A 205 -14.74 22.05 -28.38
#